data_521b897c67edd05ca9a08de86681e07a
#
_entry.id   521b897c67edd05ca9a08de86681e07a
#
_cell.length_a   1.000
_cell.length_b   1.000
_cell.length_c   1.000
_cell.angle_alpha   90.00
_cell.angle_beta   90.00
_cell.angle_gamma   90.00
#
_symmetry.space_group_name_H-M   'P 1'
#
loop_
_entity.id
_entity.type
_entity.pdbx_description
1 polymer ?
#
loop_
_entity_poly.entity_id
_entity_poly.type
_entity_poly.pdbx_seq_one_letter_code
_entity_poly.pdbx_strand_id
1 'polypeptide(L)'
;MLNKINIIGAGVCGLFLGYCLKKNGFNPIIYEKDKALSDYGAGVNLSRNATILLKEVGILKKLSEYAYFPNKVNFRSFHNSSVIKSPQLNKDNSDFISIDRKDLIRVLASE
;
A
#
# COMPACT_ATOMS: atom_id res chain seq x y z
N MET A 1 -14.68 14.90 -23.39
CA MET A 1 -14.60 13.43 -23.53
C MET A 1 -13.76 12.90 -22.39
N LEU A 2 -14.33 12.09 -21.55
CA LEU A 2 -13.53 11.36 -20.55
C LEU A 2 -12.67 10.34 -21.29
N ASN A 3 -11.37 10.54 -21.27
CA ASN A 3 -10.43 9.61 -21.88
C ASN A 3 -10.50 8.26 -21.15
N LYS A 4 -10.97 7.23 -21.85
CA LYS A 4 -10.94 5.86 -21.36
C LYS A 4 -9.49 5.39 -21.32
N ILE A 5 -9.04 4.94 -20.15
CA ILE A 5 -7.70 4.37 -19.96
C ILE A 5 -7.88 2.92 -19.54
N ASN A 6 -7.31 2.01 -20.32
CA ASN A 6 -7.34 0.59 -20.02
C ASN A 6 -6.09 0.21 -19.22
N ILE A 7 -6.29 -0.45 -18.08
CA ILE A 7 -5.23 -0.95 -17.19
C ILE A 7 -5.31 -2.48 -17.20
N ILE A 8 -4.21 -3.15 -17.42
CA ILE A 8 -4.13 -4.60 -17.40
C ILE A 8 -3.53 -5.03 -16.06
N GLY A 9 -4.31 -5.76 -15.28
CA GLY A 9 -3.98 -6.28 -13.96
C GLY A 9 -4.52 -5.43 -12.81
N ALA A 10 -5.24 -6.08 -11.90
CA ALA A 10 -5.78 -5.50 -10.67
C ALA A 10 -4.91 -5.79 -9.44
N GLY A 11 -3.61 -5.80 -9.61
CA GLY A 11 -2.66 -5.78 -8.51
C GLY A 11 -2.58 -4.41 -7.84
N VAL A 12 -1.74 -4.28 -6.82
CA VAL A 12 -1.58 -3.02 -6.06
C VAL A 12 -1.29 -1.84 -6.99
N CYS A 13 -0.38 -2.01 -7.96
CA CYS A 13 -0.03 -0.93 -8.90
C CYS A 13 -1.19 -0.55 -9.82
N GLY A 14 -1.88 -1.53 -10.40
CA GLY A 14 -3.00 -1.28 -11.31
C GLY A 14 -4.18 -0.61 -10.62
N LEU A 15 -4.51 -1.07 -9.41
CA LEU A 15 -5.56 -0.48 -8.59
C LEU A 15 -5.19 0.94 -8.13
N PHE A 16 -3.96 1.16 -7.68
CA PHE A 16 -3.51 2.49 -7.27
C PHE A 16 -3.49 3.47 -8.45
N LEU A 17 -3.01 3.04 -9.61
CA LEU A 17 -3.06 3.84 -10.84
C LEU A 17 -4.51 4.19 -11.21
N GLY A 18 -5.41 3.20 -11.17
CA GLY A 18 -6.84 3.42 -11.43
C GLY A 18 -7.46 4.44 -10.49
N TYR A 19 -7.15 4.33 -9.21
CA TYR A 19 -7.58 5.28 -8.19
C TYR A 19 -7.08 6.71 -8.49
N CYS A 20 -5.79 6.87 -8.78
CA CYS A 20 -5.20 8.17 -9.12
C CYS A 20 -5.82 8.78 -10.38
N LEU A 21 -6.03 7.97 -11.41
CA LEU A 21 -6.68 8.42 -12.65
C LEU A 21 -8.12 8.87 -12.42
N LYS A 22 -8.89 8.11 -11.67
CA LYS A 22 -10.26 8.45 -11.28
C LYS A 22 -10.33 9.79 -10.53
N LYS A 23 -9.42 10.00 -9.58
CA LYS A 23 -9.27 11.27 -8.84
C LYS A 23 -8.98 12.46 -9.74
N ASN A 24 -8.31 12.24 -10.87
CA ASN A 24 -7.98 13.27 -11.85
C ASN A 24 -8.98 13.36 -13.01
N GLY A 25 -10.18 12.79 -12.85
CA GLY A 25 -11.27 12.94 -13.81
C GLY A 25 -11.17 12.02 -15.04
N PHE A 26 -10.27 11.04 -15.04
CA PHE A 26 -10.24 10.00 -16.08
C PHE A 26 -11.23 8.88 -15.77
N ASN A 27 -11.52 8.06 -16.78
CA ASN A 27 -12.37 6.88 -16.64
C ASN A 27 -11.54 5.60 -16.86
N PRO A 28 -10.83 5.10 -15.83
CA PRO A 28 -10.03 3.90 -15.95
C PRO A 28 -10.89 2.64 -15.99
N ILE A 29 -10.49 1.68 -16.82
CA ILE A 29 -11.07 0.35 -16.87
C ILE A 29 -9.94 -0.64 -16.55
N ILE A 30 -10.11 -1.43 -15.48
CA ILE A 30 -9.10 -2.40 -15.06
C ILE A 30 -9.56 -3.79 -15.47
N TYR A 31 -8.70 -4.50 -16.18
CA TYR A 31 -8.90 -5.89 -16.60
C TYR A 31 -8.05 -6.81 -15.74
N GLU A 32 -8.69 -7.78 -15.10
CA GLU A 32 -8.02 -8.79 -14.29
C GLU A 32 -8.30 -10.19 -14.86
N LYS A 33 -7.26 -10.99 -14.98
CA LYS A 33 -7.38 -12.36 -15.51
C LYS A 33 -8.02 -13.33 -14.50
N ASP A 34 -7.84 -13.08 -13.21
CA ASP A 34 -8.38 -13.92 -12.16
C ASP A 34 -9.83 -13.54 -11.85
N LYS A 35 -10.65 -14.53 -11.52
CA LYS A 35 -12.08 -14.33 -11.23
C LYS A 35 -12.33 -13.52 -9.96
N ALA A 36 -11.35 -13.49 -9.06
CA ALA A 36 -11.38 -12.71 -7.83
C ALA A 36 -10.05 -12.00 -7.64
N LEU A 37 -10.08 -10.86 -6.93
CA LEU A 37 -8.86 -10.20 -6.51
C LEU A 37 -8.06 -11.14 -5.61
N SER A 38 -6.76 -11.29 -5.90
CA SER A 38 -5.88 -12.24 -5.22
C SER A 38 -5.85 -12.00 -3.71
N ASP A 39 -6.28 -13.01 -2.98
CA ASP A 39 -6.19 -13.07 -1.51
C ASP A 39 -4.81 -13.56 -1.02
N TYR A 40 -3.92 -13.89 -1.94
CA TYR A 40 -2.56 -14.30 -1.60
C TYR A 40 -1.75 -13.07 -1.19
N GLY A 41 -1.34 -13.01 0.05
CA GLY A 41 -0.58 -11.89 0.50
C GLY A 41 0.28 -12.17 1.71
N ALA A 42 1.53 -11.76 1.60
CA ALA A 42 2.38 -11.43 2.74
C ALA A 42 2.09 -10.00 3.17
N GLY A 43 2.52 -9.63 4.37
CA GLY A 43 2.51 -8.24 4.79
C GLY A 43 3.35 -7.37 3.85
N VAL A 44 2.89 -6.17 3.59
CA VAL A 44 3.58 -5.17 2.79
C VAL A 44 3.99 -4.03 3.69
N ASN A 45 5.25 -3.64 3.60
CA ASN A 45 5.78 -2.48 4.29
C ASN A 45 5.79 -1.29 3.34
N LEU A 46 5.12 -0.23 3.74
CA LEU A 46 5.07 1.03 3.00
C LEU A 46 5.84 2.09 3.79
N SER A 47 6.95 2.52 3.25
CA SER A 47 7.79 3.56 3.83
C SER A 47 7.33 4.96 3.39
N ARG A 48 7.99 5.99 3.91
CA ARG A 48 7.61 7.40 3.72
C ARG A 48 7.40 7.80 2.26
N ASN A 49 8.21 7.28 1.34
CA ASN A 49 8.05 7.57 -0.09
C ASN A 49 6.69 7.13 -0.65
N ALA A 50 6.12 6.05 -0.13
CA ALA A 50 4.78 5.59 -0.50
C ALA A 50 3.69 6.29 0.32
N THR A 51 3.86 6.42 1.63
CA THR A 51 2.83 6.99 2.50
C THR A 51 2.57 8.49 2.24
N ILE A 52 3.57 9.24 1.80
CA ILE A 52 3.38 10.61 1.33
C ILE A 52 2.41 10.66 0.16
N LEU A 53 2.61 9.82 -0.85
CA LEU A 53 1.73 9.77 -2.03
C LEU A 53 0.31 9.32 -1.65
N LEU A 54 0.20 8.31 -0.80
CA LEU A 54 -1.10 7.84 -0.31
C LEU A 54 -1.86 8.91 0.48
N LYS A 55 -1.13 9.74 1.22
CA LYS A 55 -1.69 10.89 1.94
C LYS A 55 -2.16 11.97 0.96
N GLU A 56 -1.34 12.28 -0.03
CA GLU A 56 -1.61 13.30 -1.05
C GLU A 56 -2.87 12.98 -1.86
N VAL A 57 -3.05 11.72 -2.24
CA VAL A 57 -4.26 11.27 -2.94
C VAL A 57 -5.43 10.98 -2.00
N GLY A 58 -5.24 11.08 -0.69
CA GLY A 58 -6.32 11.02 0.31
C GLY A 58 -6.75 9.63 0.76
N ILE A 59 -5.99 8.56 0.45
CA ILE A 59 -6.38 7.19 0.81
C ILE A 59 -5.68 6.66 2.07
N LEU A 60 -4.61 7.32 2.53
CA LEU A 60 -3.81 6.86 3.66
C LEU A 60 -4.66 6.64 4.93
N LYS A 61 -5.63 7.50 5.19
CA LYS A 61 -6.50 7.39 6.37
C LYS A 61 -7.27 6.07 6.39
N LYS A 62 -7.86 5.68 5.27
CA LYS A 62 -8.58 4.40 5.15
C LYS A 62 -7.65 3.20 5.31
N LEU A 63 -6.46 3.25 4.72
CA LEU A 63 -5.45 2.20 4.88
C LEU A 63 -4.98 2.07 6.33
N SER A 64 -4.89 3.18 7.05
CA SER A 64 -4.47 3.21 8.45
C SER A 64 -5.40 2.44 9.39
N GLU A 65 -6.66 2.27 9.03
CA GLU A 65 -7.62 1.46 9.80
C GLU A 65 -7.29 -0.04 9.81
N TYR A 66 -6.52 -0.49 8.81
CA TYR A 66 -6.11 -1.89 8.65
C TYR A 66 -4.60 -2.08 8.82
N ALA A 67 -3.85 -1.02 9.04
CA ALA A 67 -2.41 -1.03 9.09
C ALA A 67 -1.87 -1.11 10.52
N TYR A 68 -0.69 -1.69 10.65
CA TYR A 68 0.12 -1.64 11.84
C TYR A 68 1.21 -0.58 11.68
N PHE A 69 1.51 0.14 12.76
CA PHE A 69 2.53 1.19 12.81
C PHE A 69 3.71 0.71 13.65
N PRO A 70 4.75 0.12 13.05
CA PRO A 70 5.90 -0.38 13.81
C PRO A 70 6.71 0.78 14.39
N ASN A 71 7.14 0.63 15.63
CA ASN A 71 7.95 1.65 16.32
C ASN A 71 9.43 1.59 15.94
N LYS A 72 9.93 0.40 15.63
CA LYS A 72 11.34 0.16 15.32
C LYS A 72 11.54 -1.09 14.49
N VAL A 73 12.68 -1.15 13.81
CA VAL A 73 13.19 -2.36 13.17
C VAL A 73 14.43 -2.83 13.95
N ASN A 74 14.47 -4.12 14.28
CA ASN A 74 15.64 -4.72 14.92
C ASN A 74 16.45 -5.52 13.89
N PHE A 75 17.65 -5.09 13.63
CA PHE A 75 18.64 -5.89 12.91
C PHE A 75 19.40 -6.76 13.90
N ARG A 76 19.35 -8.08 13.71
CA ARG A 76 19.93 -9.05 14.62
C ARG A 76 21.05 -9.84 13.95
N SER A 77 22.05 -10.21 14.74
CA SER A 77 23.08 -11.14 14.30
C SER A 77 22.50 -12.52 14.03
N PHE A 78 22.87 -13.09 12.89
CA PHE A 78 22.50 -14.47 12.54
C PHE A 78 23.08 -15.51 13.52
N HIS A 79 24.27 -15.25 14.08
CA HIS A 79 24.97 -16.22 14.91
C HIS A 79 24.41 -16.36 16.33
N ASN A 80 24.00 -15.27 16.95
CA ASN A 80 23.61 -15.25 18.36
C ASN A 80 22.35 -14.44 18.66
N SER A 81 21.64 -14.00 17.63
CA SER A 81 20.41 -13.20 17.74
C SER A 81 20.57 -11.87 18.49
N SER A 82 21.80 -11.44 18.79
CA SER A 82 22.02 -10.14 19.41
C SER A 82 21.59 -8.99 18.51
N VAL A 83 21.06 -7.92 19.07
CA VAL A 83 20.65 -6.73 18.32
C VAL A 83 21.89 -5.94 17.88
N ILE A 84 22.11 -5.84 16.58
CA ILE A 84 23.19 -5.06 15.98
C ILE A 84 22.79 -3.60 15.88
N LYS A 85 21.56 -3.34 15.44
CA LYS A 85 21.02 -2.00 15.22
C LYS A 85 19.50 -2.01 15.39
N SER A 86 18.96 -0.94 15.94
CA SER A 86 17.52 -0.80 16.19
C SER A 86 17.02 0.60 15.83
N PRO A 87 16.98 0.98 14.53
CA PRO A 87 16.49 2.28 14.12
C PRO A 87 15.02 2.45 14.48
N GLN A 88 14.68 3.64 14.96
CA GLN A 88 13.30 4.02 15.25
C GLN A 88 12.56 4.35 13.95
N LEU A 89 11.29 3.95 13.88
CA LEU A 89 10.34 4.31 12.86
C LEU A 89 9.24 5.18 13.48
N ASN A 90 8.51 5.89 12.68
CA ASN A 90 7.30 6.62 13.12
C ASN A 90 7.50 7.57 14.31
N LYS A 91 8.66 8.22 14.42
CA LYS A 91 8.92 9.21 15.49
C LYS A 91 7.93 10.36 15.49
N ASP A 92 7.43 10.75 14.32
CA ASP A 92 6.62 11.96 14.08
C ASP A 92 5.29 11.66 13.36
N ASN A 93 4.58 10.61 13.76
CA ASN A 93 3.32 10.17 13.18
C ASN A 93 3.38 9.63 11.74
N SER A 94 3.59 8.32 11.64
CA SER A 94 3.10 7.50 10.54
C SER A 94 3.73 7.66 9.17
N ASP A 95 5.04 7.76 9.11
CA ASP A 95 5.73 7.66 7.83
C ASP A 95 5.97 6.20 7.35
N PHE A 96 5.69 5.22 8.20
CA PHE A 96 5.90 3.81 7.89
C PHE A 96 4.74 2.97 8.41
N ILE A 97 4.13 2.19 7.52
CA ILE A 97 3.05 1.27 7.87
C ILE A 97 3.34 -0.13 7.35
N SER A 98 2.89 -1.13 8.12
CA SER A 98 2.80 -2.52 7.68
C SER A 98 1.34 -2.88 7.53
N ILE A 99 0.96 -3.39 6.37
CA ILE A 99 -0.42 -3.74 6.07
C ILE A 99 -0.47 -5.09 5.36
N ASP A 100 -1.51 -5.88 5.59
CA ASP A 100 -1.75 -7.07 4.81
C ASP A 100 -2.05 -6.67 3.35
N ARG A 101 -1.42 -7.34 2.40
CA ARG A 101 -1.62 -7.07 0.96
C ARG A 101 -3.09 -7.22 0.56
N LYS A 102 -3.80 -8.15 1.17
CA LYS A 102 -5.23 -8.37 1.00
C LYS A 102 -6.04 -7.13 1.38
N ASP A 103 -5.74 -6.54 2.54
CA ASP A 103 -6.42 -5.32 3.00
C ASP A 103 -6.08 -4.12 2.14
N LEU A 104 -4.82 -3.98 1.72
CA LEU A 104 -4.40 -2.95 0.78
C LEU A 104 -5.16 -3.04 -0.54
N ILE A 105 -5.24 -4.23 -1.13
CA ILE A 105 -5.98 -4.46 -2.38
C ILE A 105 -7.47 -4.18 -2.20
N ARG A 106 -8.07 -4.67 -1.11
CA ARG A 106 -9.49 -4.47 -0.82
C ARG A 106 -9.84 -2.99 -0.70
N VAL A 107 -9.05 -2.22 0.03
CA VAL A 107 -9.28 -0.78 0.19
C VAL A 107 -9.15 -0.06 -1.15
N LEU A 108 -8.09 -0.34 -1.92
CA LEU A 108 -7.89 0.27 -3.24
C LEU A 108 -9.01 -0.08 -4.22
N ALA A 109 -9.51 -1.31 -4.20
CA ALA A 109 -10.59 -1.75 -5.09
C ALA A 109 -11.96 -1.18 -4.72
N SER A 110 -12.15 -0.73 -3.48
CA SER A 110 -13.41 -0.15 -3.00
C SER A 110 -13.63 1.31 -3.41
N GLU A 111 -12.63 1.96 -3.96
CA GLU A 111 -12.64 3.38 -4.36
C GLU A 111 -12.95 3.57 -5.84
#